data_a1cf81606ec3f65ad31f81e9d81fb72d
#
_entry.id   a1cf81606ec3f65ad31f81e9d81fb72d
#
_cell.length_a   1.000
_cell.length_b   1.000
_cell.length_c   1.000
_cell.angle_alpha   90.00
_cell.angle_beta   90.00
_cell.angle_gamma   90.00
#
_symmetry.space_group_name_H-M   'P 1'
#
loop_
_entity.id
_entity.type
_entity.pdbx_description
1 polymer ?
#
loop_
_entity_poly.entity_id
_entity_poly.type
_entity_poly.pdbx_seq_one_letter_code
_entity_poly.pdbx_strand_id
1 'polypeptide(L)' 'MRQYYILTLDPRAAEVFNFIRDHKLTIEVHLNRTRFWIPEDSSILTEFLLRFSDCCPYVDTSADLTTGRPI' A
#
# COMPACT_ATOMS: atom_id res chain seq x y z
N MET A 1 -2.89 10.78 -3.09
CA MET A 1 -2.01 9.62 -2.95
C MET A 1 -2.83 8.36 -2.87
N ARG A 2 -2.31 7.27 -3.41
CA ARG A 2 -2.97 5.99 -3.31
C ARG A 2 -2.50 5.23 -2.09
N GLN A 3 -3.42 4.53 -1.45
CA GLN A 3 -3.13 3.76 -0.25
C GLN A 3 -3.16 2.28 -0.56
N TYR A 4 -2.12 1.59 -0.11
CA TYR A 4 -2.03 0.13 -0.24
C TYR A 4 -1.67 -0.45 1.12
N TYR A 5 -1.82 -1.76 1.25
CA TYR A 5 -1.36 -2.43 2.45
C TYR A 5 -0.78 -3.79 2.12
N ILE A 6 0.03 -4.32 3.03
CA ILE A 6 0.54 -5.66 2.91
C ILE A 6 0.50 -6.30 4.30
N LEU A 7 0.18 -7.57 4.34
CA LEU A 7 0.16 -8.31 5.60
C LEU A 7 1.59 -8.54 6.07
N THR A 8 1.80 -8.42 7.37
CA THR A 8 3.12 -8.56 7.96
C THR A 8 3.75 -9.92 7.66
N LEU A 9 2.93 -10.97 7.59
CA LEU A 9 3.42 -12.32 7.35
C LEU A 9 3.48 -12.71 5.89
N ASP A 10 3.16 -11.78 5.00
CA ASP A 10 3.23 -12.05 3.57
C ASP A 10 4.68 -12.34 3.18
N PRO A 11 4.93 -13.39 2.38
CA PRO A 11 6.31 -13.72 1.98
C PRO A 11 7.02 -12.59 1.25
N ARG A 12 6.27 -11.69 0.65
CA ARG A 12 6.86 -10.57 -0.10
C ARG A 12 6.95 -9.29 0.72
N ALA A 13 6.61 -9.36 2.01
CA ALA A 13 6.61 -8.17 2.85
C ALA A 13 7.99 -7.51 2.89
N ALA A 14 9.05 -8.31 2.97
CA ALA A 14 10.41 -7.76 3.03
C ALA A 14 10.73 -6.96 1.77
N GLU A 15 10.33 -7.45 0.60
CA GLU A 15 10.56 -6.75 -0.65
C GLU A 15 9.81 -5.42 -0.68
N VAL A 16 8.56 -5.45 -0.23
CA VAL A 16 7.74 -4.24 -0.20
C VAL A 16 8.33 -3.23 0.78
N PHE A 17 8.78 -3.68 1.94
CA PHE A 17 9.39 -2.77 2.90
C PHE A 17 10.67 -2.14 2.35
N ASN A 18 11.47 -2.89 1.62
CA ASN A 18 12.65 -2.33 0.98
C ASN A 18 12.28 -1.26 -0.03
N PHE A 19 11.25 -1.52 -0.82
CA PHE A 19 10.75 -0.55 -1.80
C PHE A 19 10.29 0.73 -1.10
N ILE A 20 9.51 0.59 -0.02
CA ILE A 20 9.01 1.72 0.74
C ILE A 20 10.18 2.55 1.28
N ARG A 21 11.17 1.90 1.85
CA ARG A 21 12.32 2.59 2.41
C ARG A 21 13.14 3.29 1.34
N ASP A 22 13.35 2.61 0.20
CA ASP A 22 14.14 3.18 -0.88
C ASP A 22 13.52 4.46 -1.43
N HIS A 23 12.20 4.53 -1.44
CA HIS A 23 11.50 5.70 -1.95
C HIS A 23 11.00 6.62 -0.86
N LYS A 24 11.28 6.29 0.40
CA LYS A 24 10.91 7.10 1.55
C LYS A 24 9.42 7.38 1.59
N LEU A 25 8.64 6.35 1.39
CA LEU A 25 7.19 6.49 1.38
C LEU A 25 6.65 6.56 2.81
N THR A 26 5.48 7.17 2.95
CA THR A 26 4.79 7.24 4.24
C THR A 26 4.20 5.88 4.56
N ILE A 27 4.38 5.42 5.79
CA ILE A 27 3.83 4.14 6.23
C ILE A 27 3.11 4.30 7.56
N GLU A 28 2.21 3.34 7.81
CA GLU A 28 1.52 3.24 9.10
C GLU A 28 1.45 1.77 9.46
N VAL A 29 2.11 1.40 10.57
CA VAL A 29 2.21 0.01 10.98
C VAL A 29 1.05 -0.34 11.90
N HIS A 30 0.37 -1.44 11.57
CA HIS A 30 -0.71 -1.97 12.39
C HIS A 30 -0.32 -3.35 12.89
N LEU A 31 -1.19 -3.95 13.67
CA LEU A 31 -0.88 -5.21 14.35
C LEU A 31 -0.44 -6.31 13.40
N ASN A 32 -1.17 -6.50 12.32
CA ASN A 32 -0.87 -7.59 11.38
C ASN A 32 -0.71 -7.13 9.95
N ARG A 33 -0.63 -5.82 9.72
CA ARG A 33 -0.47 -5.30 8.37
C ARG A 33 0.16 -3.91 8.43
N THR A 34 0.73 -3.51 7.31
CA THR A 34 1.32 -2.18 7.16
C THR A 34 0.67 -1.48 6.00
N ARG A 35 0.14 -0.29 6.24
CA ARG A 35 -0.38 0.56 5.19
C ARG A 35 0.71 1.49 4.71
N PHE A 36 0.64 1.86 3.44
CA PHE A 36 1.59 2.83 2.90
C PHE A 36 0.94 3.60 1.77
N TRP A 37 1.49 4.76 1.50
CA TRP A 37 0.91 5.69 0.53
C TRP A 37 1.93 5.96 -0.56
N ILE A 38 1.47 5.94 -1.83
CA ILE A 38 2.32 6.16 -2.99
C ILE A 38 1.76 7.33 -3.78
N PRO A 39 2.60 8.31 -4.16
CA PRO A 39 2.13 9.44 -4.98
C PRO A 39 1.58 8.94 -6.30
N GLU A 40 0.38 9.42 -6.66
CA GLU A 40 -0.30 8.93 -7.84
C GLU A 40 0.40 9.33 -9.13
N ASP A 41 0.95 10.54 -9.17
CA ASP A 41 1.57 11.07 -10.39
C ASP A 41 3.07 10.84 -10.38
N SER A 42 3.49 9.61 -10.15
CA SER A 42 4.92 9.35 -10.06
C SER A 42 5.27 8.03 -10.73
N SER A 43 6.53 7.95 -11.16
CA SER A 43 7.05 6.68 -11.67
C SER A 43 7.14 5.64 -10.58
N ILE A 44 7.15 6.07 -9.32
CA ILE A 44 7.15 5.16 -8.18
C ILE A 44 5.92 4.28 -8.22
N LEU A 45 4.76 4.88 -8.47
CA LEU A 45 3.52 4.11 -8.54
C LEU A 45 3.56 3.10 -9.68
N THR A 46 4.04 3.51 -10.83
CA THR A 46 4.14 2.62 -11.97
C THR A 46 5.04 1.44 -11.66
N GLU A 47 6.19 1.70 -11.08
CA GLU A 47 7.11 0.62 -10.70
C GLU A 47 6.47 -0.29 -9.67
N PHE A 48 5.79 0.28 -8.69
CA PHE A 48 5.13 -0.51 -7.66
C PHE A 48 4.10 -1.46 -8.27
N LEU A 49 3.28 -0.95 -9.16
CA LEU A 49 2.24 -1.77 -9.77
C LEU A 49 2.82 -2.90 -10.62
N LEU A 50 3.93 -2.63 -11.30
CA LEU A 50 4.58 -3.66 -12.09
C LEU A 50 5.16 -4.78 -11.23
N ARG A 51 5.58 -4.46 -10.02
CA ARG A 51 6.27 -5.42 -9.17
C ARG A 51 5.37 -6.08 -8.13
N PHE A 52 4.38 -5.37 -7.62
CA PHE A 52 3.64 -5.81 -6.44
C PHE A 52 2.12 -5.77 -6.59
N SER A 53 1.59 -5.61 -7.79
CA SER A 53 0.15 -5.46 -7.94
C SER A 53 -0.63 -6.70 -7.50
N ASP A 54 0.01 -7.85 -7.48
CA ASP A 54 -0.65 -9.10 -7.13
C ASP A 54 -0.56 -9.43 -5.65
N CYS A 55 0.19 -8.67 -4.86
CA CYS A 55 0.34 -8.98 -3.44
C CYS A 55 -0.08 -7.86 -2.51
N CYS A 56 -0.29 -6.65 -3.03
CA CYS A 56 -0.65 -5.50 -2.21
C CYS A 56 -1.97 -4.93 -2.70
N PRO A 57 -3.08 -5.25 -2.03
CA PRO A 57 -4.37 -4.73 -2.44
C PRO A 57 -4.44 -3.22 -2.36
N TYR A 58 -5.13 -2.63 -3.31
CA TYR A 58 -5.39 -1.20 -3.31
C TYR A 58 -6.48 -0.89 -2.31
N VAL A 59 -6.25 0.08 -1.46
CA VAL A 59 -7.25 0.53 -0.49
C VAL A 59 -7.79 1.87 -0.97
N ASP A 60 -9.04 1.87 -1.38
CA ASP A 60 -9.70 3.10 -1.81
C ASP A 60 -10.29 3.78 -0.60
N THR A 61 -9.60 4.80 -0.12
CA THR A 61 -10.04 5.52 1.07
C THR A 61 -11.42 6.12 0.91
N SER A 62 -11.72 6.63 -0.28
CA SER A 62 -13.03 7.21 -0.53
C SER A 62 -14.12 6.16 -0.43
N ALA A 63 -13.88 4.99 -1.01
CA ALA A 63 -14.84 3.91 -0.94
C ALA A 63 -15.01 3.45 0.50
N ASP A 64 -13.93 3.41 1.25
CA ASP A 64 -13.99 3.06 2.64
C ASP A 64 -14.92 3.98 3.41
N LEU A 65 -14.77 5.25 3.22
CA LEU A 65 -15.61 6.22 3.91
C LEU A 65 -17.07 6.04 3.56
N THR A 66 -17.34 5.71 2.31
CA THR A 66 -18.70 5.56 1.84
C THR A 66 -19.33 4.28 2.33
N THR A 67 -18.61 3.18 2.18
CA THR A 67 -19.17 1.87 2.51
C THR A 67 -19.14 1.58 3.98
N GLY A 68 -18.18 2.15 4.61
CA GLY A 68 -18.07 1.92 6.05
C GLY A 68 -19.30 2.29 6.74
N ARG A 69 -19.98 2.98 6.10
CA ARG A 69 -21.10 3.31 6.57
C ARG A 69 -22.12 2.87 5.94
N PRO A 70 -22.20 2.44 5.39
CA PRO A 70 -23.13 2.23 4.82
C PRO A 70 -23.97 1.82 5.05
N ILE A 71 -23.74 2.10 5.20
CA ILE A 71 -24.44 2.00 5.14
C ILE A 71 -25.02 1.65 5.37
#